data_2f8a88bc6ea37eb9e37bc808cb4369e5
#
_entry.id   2f8a88bc6ea37eb9e37bc808cb4369e5
#
_cell.length_a   1.000
_cell.length_b   1.000
_cell.length_c   1.000
_cell.angle_alpha   90.00
_cell.angle_beta   90.00
_cell.angle_gamma   90.00
#
_symmetry.space_group_name_H-M   'P 1'
#
loop_
_entity.id
_entity.type
_entity.pdbx_description
1 polymer ?
#
loop_
_entity_poly.entity_id
_entity_poly.type
_entity_poly.pdbx_seq_one_letter_code
_entity_poly.pdbx_strand_id
1 'polypeptide(L)'
;MEHKEKITAKEGRVAHLPEKAPVDASGKEVLLSLKNVDITFGKGDNAVRAVKNASFDIYKGETFSLVGESGSGKTTIGRAVIRVNPCAAGEIYYKGVRISGKIPHSLDREVIRNIQMVFQDPAASQNERATVDYIISEGLYNFHLFENEADRVRKVENIIQEVGLLPEHLTRYPHEFSGGQRQRIGLARAMVMD
;
A
#
# COMPACT_ATOMS: atom_id res chain seq x y z
N MET A 1 -12.09 28.22 -27.08
CA MET A 1 -10.72 28.41 -26.64
C MET A 1 -10.52 27.55 -25.42
N GLU A 2 -10.01 26.34 -25.62
CA GLU A 2 -9.79 25.35 -24.57
C GLU A 2 -8.48 25.66 -23.85
N HIS A 3 -8.57 26.00 -22.57
CA HIS A 3 -7.40 25.97 -21.69
C HIS A 3 -7.11 24.50 -21.31
N LYS A 4 -6.32 23.85 -22.13
CA LYS A 4 -5.55 22.68 -21.68
C LYS A 4 -4.50 23.16 -20.69
N GLU A 5 -4.77 23.09 -19.40
CA GLU A 5 -3.73 23.14 -18.40
C GLU A 5 -2.80 21.94 -18.59
N LYS A 6 -1.70 22.20 -19.27
CA LYS A 6 -0.54 21.31 -19.27
C LYS A 6 0.01 21.29 -17.86
N ILE A 7 -0.27 20.24 -17.10
CA ILE A 7 0.49 19.89 -15.90
C ILE A 7 1.88 19.48 -16.40
N THR A 8 2.74 20.49 -16.64
CA THR A 8 4.16 20.26 -16.82
C THR A 8 4.72 19.81 -15.49
N ALA A 9 5.07 18.54 -15.41
CA ALA A 9 5.83 17.98 -14.31
C ALA A 9 7.18 18.72 -14.19
N LYS A 10 7.20 19.80 -13.41
CA LYS A 10 8.44 20.32 -12.85
C LYS A 10 8.93 19.29 -11.86
N GLU A 11 10.00 18.60 -12.23
CA GLU A 11 10.73 17.70 -11.34
C GLU A 11 10.96 18.39 -9.98
N GLY A 12 10.38 17.84 -8.94
CA GLY A 12 10.85 18.01 -7.58
C GLY A 12 10.10 18.97 -6.67
N ARG A 13 8.76 18.97 -6.53
CA ARG A 13 8.11 19.64 -5.38
C ARG A 13 6.61 19.36 -5.20
N VAL A 14 6.12 18.19 -5.50
CA VAL A 14 4.83 17.81 -4.93
C VAL A 14 5.11 17.19 -3.56
N ALA A 15 4.87 17.96 -2.51
CA ALA A 15 5.11 17.53 -1.13
C ALA A 15 3.95 16.72 -0.55
N HIS A 16 2.77 16.77 -1.18
CA HIS A 16 1.52 16.18 -0.70
C HIS A 16 0.69 15.59 -1.84
N LEU A 17 -0.12 14.58 -1.51
CA LEU A 17 -1.11 14.02 -2.43
C LEU A 17 -2.28 14.98 -2.60
N PRO A 18 -2.87 15.09 -3.81
CA PRO A 18 -4.09 15.85 -4.00
C PRO A 18 -5.28 15.13 -3.31
N GLU A 19 -6.28 15.91 -2.93
CA GLU A 19 -7.50 15.38 -2.33
C GLU A 19 -8.23 14.45 -3.30
N LYS A 20 -8.30 14.83 -4.57
CA LYS A 20 -8.93 14.04 -5.64
C LYS A 20 -7.91 13.56 -6.65
N ALA A 21 -8.11 12.36 -7.18
CA ALA A 21 -7.32 11.84 -8.28
C ALA A 21 -7.75 12.49 -9.62
N PRO A 22 -6.87 12.49 -10.65
CA PRO A 22 -7.24 12.97 -11.98
C PRO A 22 -8.32 12.09 -12.61
N VAL A 23 -9.12 12.69 -13.47
CA VAL A 23 -10.20 12.03 -14.19
C VAL A 23 -9.73 11.70 -15.60
N ASP A 24 -10.01 10.50 -16.09
CA ASP A 24 -9.72 10.10 -17.45
C ASP A 24 -10.73 10.69 -18.47
N ALA A 25 -10.55 10.36 -19.75
CA ALA A 25 -11.44 10.81 -20.82
C ALA A 25 -12.90 10.28 -20.70
N SER A 26 -13.11 9.21 -19.90
CA SER A 26 -14.45 8.64 -19.65
C SER A 26 -15.11 9.20 -18.39
N GLY A 27 -14.44 10.12 -17.69
CA GLY A 27 -14.95 10.71 -16.45
C GLY A 27 -14.69 9.89 -15.19
N LYS A 28 -13.83 8.84 -15.26
CA LYS A 28 -13.47 8.00 -14.10
C LYS A 28 -12.22 8.52 -13.40
N GLU A 29 -12.26 8.53 -12.09
CA GLU A 29 -11.16 8.97 -11.24
C GLU A 29 -10.05 7.89 -11.20
N VAL A 30 -8.86 8.20 -11.77
CA VAL A 30 -7.70 7.28 -11.83
C VAL A 30 -6.93 7.34 -10.52
N LEU A 31 -7.08 6.34 -9.70
CA LEU A 31 -6.45 6.28 -8.38
C LEU A 31 -4.97 5.89 -8.46
N LEU A 32 -4.65 4.85 -9.21
CA LEU A 32 -3.29 4.35 -9.41
C LEU A 32 -3.03 4.14 -10.91
N SER A 33 -1.87 4.54 -11.40
CA SER A 33 -1.45 4.35 -12.80
C SER A 33 -0.02 3.85 -12.86
N LEU A 34 0.20 2.74 -13.58
CA LEU A 34 1.51 2.24 -13.94
C LEU A 34 1.77 2.53 -15.41
N LYS A 35 2.95 3.07 -15.74
CA LYS A 35 3.35 3.41 -17.10
C LYS A 35 4.69 2.80 -17.45
N ASN A 36 4.68 1.79 -18.31
CA ASN A 36 5.85 1.12 -18.85
C ASN A 36 6.81 0.63 -17.75
N VAL A 37 6.28 0.09 -16.66
CA VAL A 37 7.05 -0.29 -15.47
C VAL A 37 7.83 -1.54 -15.72
N ASP A 38 9.15 -1.44 -15.55
CA ASP A 38 10.10 -2.57 -15.50
C ASP A 38 10.63 -2.73 -14.07
N ILE A 39 10.72 -3.98 -13.63
CA ILE A 39 11.34 -4.31 -12.34
C ILE A 39 12.39 -5.40 -12.57
N THR A 40 13.63 -5.11 -12.19
CA THR A 40 14.78 -6.00 -12.36
C THR A 40 15.47 -6.21 -11.03
N PHE A 41 15.79 -7.45 -10.72
CA PHE A 41 16.59 -7.84 -9.56
C PHE A 41 17.98 -8.27 -9.99
N GLY A 42 18.98 -8.01 -9.15
CA GLY A 42 20.38 -8.28 -9.46
C GLY A 42 21.03 -7.20 -10.33
N LYS A 43 22.27 -7.44 -10.73
CA LYS A 43 23.07 -6.53 -11.57
C LYS A 43 23.89 -7.33 -12.58
N GLY A 44 24.24 -6.69 -13.70
CA GLY A 44 25.06 -7.30 -14.76
C GLY A 44 24.39 -8.56 -15.34
N ASP A 45 25.19 -9.58 -15.62
CA ASP A 45 24.74 -10.82 -16.28
C ASP A 45 23.77 -11.65 -15.45
N ASN A 46 23.68 -11.40 -14.14
CA ASN A 46 22.76 -12.08 -13.22
C ASN A 46 21.46 -11.27 -13.00
N ALA A 47 21.20 -10.25 -13.80
CA ALA A 47 20.00 -9.46 -13.68
C ALA A 47 18.77 -10.23 -14.19
N VAL A 48 17.77 -10.39 -13.32
CA VAL A 48 16.48 -11.02 -13.64
C VAL A 48 15.41 -9.95 -13.78
N ARG A 49 14.86 -9.80 -14.99
CA ARG A 49 13.76 -8.87 -15.26
C ARG A 49 12.43 -9.55 -14.89
N ALA A 50 11.96 -9.29 -13.68
CA ALA A 50 10.75 -9.89 -13.10
C ALA A 50 9.45 -9.29 -13.63
N VAL A 51 9.46 -8.01 -14.05
CA VAL A 51 8.33 -7.33 -14.67
C VAL A 51 8.82 -6.60 -15.90
N LYS A 52 8.06 -6.71 -17.00
CA LYS A 52 8.39 -6.11 -18.31
C LYS A 52 7.24 -5.24 -18.78
N ASN A 53 7.49 -3.93 -18.93
CA ASN A 53 6.59 -2.97 -19.56
C ASN A 53 5.14 -3.04 -19.05
N ALA A 54 4.95 -3.15 -17.73
CA ALA A 54 3.62 -3.20 -17.15
C ALA A 54 2.97 -1.82 -17.19
N SER A 55 1.77 -1.75 -17.80
CA SER A 55 0.98 -0.52 -17.91
C SER A 55 -0.49 -0.83 -17.70
N PHE A 56 -1.10 -0.19 -16.72
CA PHE A 56 -2.53 -0.26 -16.41
C PHE A 56 -2.93 0.84 -15.44
N ASP A 57 -4.22 1.12 -15.41
CA ASP A 57 -4.83 2.05 -14.47
C ASP A 57 -5.76 1.31 -13.51
N ILE A 58 -5.86 1.78 -12.27
CA ILE A 58 -6.83 1.34 -11.27
C ILE A 58 -7.68 2.55 -10.90
N TYR A 59 -9.00 2.39 -11.00
CA TYR A 59 -9.95 3.47 -10.73
C TYR A 59 -10.42 3.45 -9.28
N LYS A 60 -10.85 4.59 -8.81
CA LYS A 60 -11.40 4.72 -7.46
C LYS A 60 -12.65 3.86 -7.30
N GLY A 61 -12.70 3.06 -6.23
CA GLY A 61 -13.83 2.21 -5.88
C GLY A 61 -13.92 0.91 -6.68
N GLU A 62 -12.94 0.59 -7.56
CA GLU A 62 -12.94 -0.69 -8.25
C GLU A 62 -12.14 -1.76 -7.53
N THR A 63 -12.48 -3.02 -7.80
CA THR A 63 -11.65 -4.19 -7.46
C THR A 63 -10.89 -4.62 -8.71
N PHE A 64 -9.58 -4.39 -8.72
CA PHE A 64 -8.70 -4.78 -9.81
C PHE A 64 -7.98 -6.09 -9.49
N SER A 65 -8.04 -7.07 -10.38
CA SER A 65 -7.39 -8.37 -10.21
C SER A 65 -6.23 -8.57 -11.18
N LEU A 66 -5.05 -8.86 -10.64
CA LEU A 66 -3.86 -9.21 -11.41
C LEU A 66 -3.69 -10.73 -11.43
N VAL A 67 -3.92 -11.36 -12.58
CA VAL A 67 -3.91 -12.82 -12.74
C VAL A 67 -2.69 -13.27 -13.54
N GLY A 68 -2.17 -14.44 -13.24
CA GLY A 68 -1.03 -15.05 -13.92
C GLY A 68 -0.41 -16.19 -13.12
N GLU A 69 0.51 -16.92 -13.71
CA GLU A 69 1.22 -18.07 -13.10
C GLU A 69 2.05 -17.65 -11.88
N SER A 70 2.46 -18.66 -11.08
CA SER A 70 3.42 -18.40 -9.99
C SER A 70 4.74 -17.89 -10.58
N GLY A 71 5.32 -16.84 -9.96
CA GLY A 71 6.54 -16.22 -10.47
C GLY A 71 6.35 -15.19 -11.59
N SER A 72 5.13 -14.95 -12.09
CA SER A 72 4.85 -13.97 -13.18
C SER A 72 4.99 -12.48 -12.78
N GLY A 73 5.45 -12.19 -11.58
CA GLY A 73 5.71 -10.80 -11.14
C GLY A 73 4.57 -10.09 -10.41
N LYS A 74 3.42 -10.74 -10.15
CA LYS A 74 2.26 -10.11 -9.48
C LYS A 74 2.61 -9.47 -8.13
N THR A 75 3.21 -10.24 -7.24
CA THR A 75 3.67 -9.76 -5.93
C THR A 75 4.76 -8.69 -6.06
N THR A 76 5.60 -8.81 -7.09
CA THR A 76 6.65 -7.83 -7.39
C THR A 76 6.08 -6.48 -7.76
N ILE A 77 5.00 -6.45 -8.56
CA ILE A 77 4.25 -5.24 -8.89
C ILE A 77 3.62 -4.63 -7.62
N GLY A 78 2.92 -5.42 -6.83
CA GLY A 78 2.33 -4.92 -5.57
C GLY A 78 3.38 -4.31 -4.64
N ARG A 79 4.55 -4.95 -4.50
CA ARG A 79 5.67 -4.41 -3.72
C ARG A 79 6.29 -3.14 -4.33
N ALA A 80 6.22 -2.96 -5.64
CA ALA A 80 6.67 -1.73 -6.28
C ALA A 80 5.68 -0.57 -6.04
N VAL A 81 4.37 -0.85 -6.03
CA VAL A 81 3.34 0.14 -5.70
C VAL A 81 3.53 0.69 -4.29
N ILE A 82 3.79 -0.17 -3.30
CA ILE A 82 4.12 0.25 -1.92
C ILE A 82 5.58 0.67 -1.74
N ARG A 83 6.34 0.85 -2.84
CA ARG A 83 7.73 1.35 -2.87
C ARG A 83 8.79 0.47 -2.20
N VAL A 84 8.50 -0.78 -1.91
CA VAL A 84 9.48 -1.77 -1.41
C VAL A 84 10.45 -2.18 -2.51
N ASN A 85 9.95 -2.40 -3.73
CA ASN A 85 10.78 -2.72 -4.89
C ASN A 85 10.96 -1.47 -5.77
N PRO A 86 12.20 -1.05 -6.09
CA PRO A 86 12.42 0.04 -7.03
C PRO A 86 12.06 -0.38 -8.46
N CYS A 87 11.54 0.56 -9.25
CA CYS A 87 11.40 0.39 -10.69
C CYS A 87 12.75 0.59 -11.37
N ALA A 88 13.11 -0.31 -12.30
CA ALA A 88 14.26 -0.15 -13.17
C ALA A 88 13.99 0.85 -14.31
N ALA A 89 12.74 0.88 -14.80
CA ALA A 89 12.23 1.85 -15.76
C ALA A 89 10.72 2.04 -15.56
N GLY A 90 10.17 3.07 -16.20
CA GLY A 90 8.76 3.41 -16.09
C GLY A 90 8.42 4.16 -14.81
N GLU A 91 7.15 4.46 -14.64
CA GLU A 91 6.67 5.32 -13.57
C GLU A 91 5.39 4.79 -12.96
N ILE A 92 5.24 4.99 -11.64
CA ILE A 92 4.02 4.69 -10.89
C ILE A 92 3.48 6.01 -10.35
N TYR A 93 2.19 6.23 -10.57
CA TYR A 93 1.46 7.41 -10.12
C TYR A 93 0.34 7.00 -9.17
N TYR A 94 0.19 7.75 -8.09
CA TYR A 94 -0.94 7.65 -7.16
C TYR A 94 -1.64 9.01 -7.08
N LYS A 95 -2.95 9.02 -7.33
CA LYS A 95 -3.74 10.26 -7.47
C LYS A 95 -3.07 11.29 -8.41
N GLY A 96 -2.49 10.82 -9.53
CA GLY A 96 -1.81 11.68 -10.51
C GLY A 96 -0.40 12.16 -10.11
N VAL A 97 0.07 11.86 -8.91
CA VAL A 97 1.40 12.21 -8.44
C VAL A 97 2.35 11.02 -8.61
N ARG A 98 3.51 11.25 -9.21
CA ARG A 98 4.54 10.20 -9.35
C ARG A 98 5.06 9.80 -7.98
N ILE A 99 4.93 8.52 -7.66
CA ILE A 99 5.40 7.91 -6.42
C ILE A 99 6.61 7.00 -6.60
N SER A 100 7.00 6.65 -7.83
CA SER A 100 8.21 5.87 -8.12
C SER A 100 9.48 6.73 -8.05
N GLY A 101 10.63 6.09 -7.76
CA GLY A 101 11.92 6.77 -7.65
C GLY A 101 12.08 7.59 -6.36
N LYS A 102 12.88 8.66 -6.42
CA LYS A 102 13.07 9.57 -5.28
C LYS A 102 11.91 10.54 -5.17
N ILE A 103 11.31 10.61 -4.00
CA ILE A 103 10.23 11.55 -3.65
C ILE A 103 10.53 12.20 -2.30
N PRO A 104 9.91 13.36 -1.98
CA PRO A 104 10.02 13.99 -0.66
C PRO A 104 9.52 13.06 0.46
N HIS A 105 10.12 13.17 1.63
CA HIS A 105 9.76 12.33 2.78
C HIS A 105 8.30 12.53 3.24
N SER A 106 7.78 13.76 3.15
CA SER A 106 6.37 14.05 3.43
C SER A 106 5.43 13.26 2.53
N LEU A 107 5.68 13.27 1.21
CA LEU A 107 4.92 12.51 0.23
C LEU A 107 5.06 11.00 0.45
N ASP A 108 6.26 10.52 0.78
CA ASP A 108 6.51 9.10 1.08
C ASP A 108 5.66 8.63 2.28
N ARG A 109 5.60 9.42 3.35
CA ARG A 109 4.72 9.14 4.49
C ARG A 109 3.23 9.08 4.12
N GLU A 110 2.77 10.00 3.26
CA GLU A 110 1.38 9.99 2.79
C GLU A 110 1.08 8.74 1.95
N VAL A 111 2.00 8.34 1.06
CA VAL A 111 1.85 7.12 0.26
C VAL A 111 1.78 5.89 1.16
N ILE A 112 2.69 5.75 2.14
CA ILE A 112 2.69 4.65 3.10
C ILE A 112 1.38 4.60 3.91
N ARG A 113 0.84 5.75 4.30
CA ARG A 113 -0.43 5.84 5.02
C ARG A 113 -1.62 5.39 4.16
N ASN A 114 -1.65 5.81 2.89
CA ASN A 114 -2.81 5.62 2.02
C ASN A 114 -2.81 4.29 1.25
N ILE A 115 -1.66 3.62 1.11
CA ILE A 115 -1.55 2.36 0.38
C ILE A 115 -1.02 1.28 1.33
N GLN A 116 -1.90 0.37 1.70
CA GLN A 116 -1.58 -0.73 2.61
C GLN A 116 -1.48 -2.06 1.85
N MET A 117 -0.64 -2.96 2.32
CA MET A 117 -0.48 -4.29 1.74
C MET A 117 -0.72 -5.37 2.78
N VAL A 118 -1.61 -6.30 2.47
CA VAL A 118 -1.77 -7.55 3.22
C VAL A 118 -0.91 -8.61 2.55
N PHE A 119 0.05 -9.17 3.29
CA PHE A 119 0.97 -10.17 2.77
C PHE A 119 0.34 -11.56 2.76
N GLN A 120 0.74 -12.37 1.78
CA GLN A 120 0.26 -13.74 1.64
C GLN A 120 0.70 -14.65 2.80
N ASP A 121 1.92 -14.43 3.32
CA ASP A 121 2.43 -15.11 4.50
C ASP A 121 2.38 -14.16 5.72
N PRO A 122 1.41 -14.38 6.65
CA PRO A 122 1.30 -13.56 7.85
C PRO A 122 2.49 -13.71 8.79
N ALA A 123 3.09 -14.89 8.87
CA ALA A 123 4.19 -15.17 9.78
C ALA A 123 5.43 -14.34 9.43
N ALA A 124 5.71 -14.17 8.13
CA ALA A 124 6.82 -13.35 7.66
C ALA A 124 6.60 -11.83 7.85
N SER A 125 5.36 -11.40 8.13
CA SER A 125 4.99 -9.98 8.18
C SER A 125 4.60 -9.47 9.56
N GLN A 126 4.52 -10.33 10.56
CA GLN A 126 4.12 -9.99 11.93
C GLN A 126 5.28 -10.20 12.90
N ASN A 127 5.38 -9.32 13.89
CA ASN A 127 6.35 -9.48 14.95
C ASN A 127 5.82 -10.49 15.99
N GLU A 128 6.35 -11.70 15.99
CA GLU A 128 5.95 -12.79 16.91
C GLU A 128 6.15 -12.46 18.40
N ARG A 129 6.89 -11.39 18.73
CA ARG A 129 7.15 -10.94 20.11
C ARG A 129 6.24 -9.78 20.54
N ALA A 130 5.39 -9.30 19.67
CA ALA A 130 4.43 -8.24 19.95
C ALA A 130 3.02 -8.82 20.13
N THR A 131 2.23 -8.21 20.99
CA THR A 131 0.81 -8.55 21.13
C THR A 131 0.03 -8.13 19.88
N VAL A 132 -1.14 -8.73 19.67
CA VAL A 132 -2.04 -8.36 18.57
C VAL A 132 -2.45 -6.89 18.66
N ASP A 133 -2.72 -6.37 19.85
CA ASP A 133 -3.00 -4.94 20.07
C ASP A 133 -1.87 -4.07 19.52
N TYR A 134 -0.62 -4.36 19.86
CA TYR A 134 0.53 -3.60 19.38
C TYR A 134 0.68 -3.68 17.86
N ILE A 135 0.53 -4.87 17.27
CA ILE A 135 0.65 -5.08 15.81
C ILE A 135 -0.39 -4.26 15.05
N ILE A 136 -1.64 -4.24 15.52
CA ILE A 136 -2.70 -3.45 14.88
C ILE A 136 -2.48 -1.95 15.11
N SER A 137 -2.09 -1.56 16.33
CA SER A 137 -1.89 -0.16 16.70
C SER A 137 -0.66 0.50 16.09
N GLU A 138 0.31 -0.25 15.57
CA GLU A 138 1.59 0.28 15.07
C GLU A 138 1.40 1.43 14.09
N GLY A 139 0.49 1.29 13.15
CA GLY A 139 0.16 2.34 12.18
C GLY A 139 -0.45 3.57 12.84
N LEU A 140 -1.35 3.37 13.81
CA LEU A 140 -1.96 4.48 14.55
C LEU A 140 -0.90 5.31 15.28
N TYR A 141 0.06 4.68 15.94
CA TYR A 141 1.17 5.38 16.61
C TYR A 141 2.08 6.10 15.62
N ASN A 142 2.49 5.43 14.55
CA ASN A 142 3.44 5.99 13.58
C ASN A 142 2.89 7.21 12.84
N PHE A 143 1.58 7.28 12.64
CA PHE A 143 0.91 8.35 11.90
C PHE A 143 0.05 9.27 12.77
N HIS A 144 0.04 9.07 14.09
CA HIS A 144 -0.75 9.86 15.06
C HIS A 144 -2.24 9.91 14.69
N LEU A 145 -2.85 8.75 14.41
CA LEU A 145 -4.23 8.62 13.93
C LEU A 145 -5.25 8.39 15.06
N PHE A 146 -4.97 8.87 16.25
CA PHE A 146 -5.87 8.81 17.40
C PHE A 146 -5.75 10.08 18.26
N GLU A 147 -6.83 10.45 18.91
CA GLU A 147 -6.89 11.64 19.75
C GLU A 147 -6.29 11.42 21.15
N ASN A 148 -6.56 10.25 21.72
CA ASN A 148 -6.09 9.81 23.02
C ASN A 148 -6.11 8.29 23.11
N GLU A 149 -5.60 7.74 24.20
CA GLU A 149 -5.48 6.28 24.37
C GLU A 149 -6.83 5.55 24.32
N ALA A 150 -7.89 6.16 24.85
CA ALA A 150 -9.25 5.58 24.78
C ALA A 150 -9.77 5.50 23.33
N ASP A 151 -9.45 6.50 22.50
CA ASP A 151 -9.77 6.48 21.07
C ASP A 151 -8.99 5.40 20.32
N ARG A 152 -7.70 5.25 20.61
CA ARG A 152 -6.86 4.18 20.06
C ARG A 152 -7.44 2.80 20.38
N VAL A 153 -7.73 2.54 21.65
CA VAL A 153 -8.30 1.26 22.11
C VAL A 153 -9.60 0.98 21.37
N ARG A 154 -10.51 1.96 21.31
CA ARG A 154 -11.79 1.82 20.60
C ARG A 154 -11.60 1.46 19.12
N LYS A 155 -10.69 2.14 18.41
CA LYS A 155 -10.38 1.84 17.00
C LYS A 155 -9.88 0.41 16.81
N VAL A 156 -8.98 -0.03 17.69
CA VAL A 156 -8.42 -1.39 17.63
C VAL A 156 -9.46 -2.45 17.97
N GLU A 157 -10.30 -2.21 18.98
CA GLU A 157 -11.39 -3.12 19.33
C GLU A 157 -12.43 -3.23 18.22
N ASN A 158 -12.77 -2.12 17.57
CA ASN A 158 -13.71 -2.14 16.45
C ASN A 158 -13.13 -2.94 15.27
N ILE A 159 -11.90 -2.64 14.86
CA ILE A 159 -11.33 -3.30 13.69
C ILE A 159 -11.08 -4.79 13.91
N ILE A 160 -10.71 -5.23 15.13
CA ILE A 160 -10.51 -6.65 15.44
C ILE A 160 -11.83 -7.41 15.32
N GLN A 161 -12.95 -6.81 15.68
CA GLN A 161 -14.29 -7.39 15.55
C GLN A 161 -14.74 -7.43 14.08
N GLU A 162 -14.46 -6.39 13.29
CA GLU A 162 -14.79 -6.34 11.86
C GLU A 162 -14.12 -7.48 11.08
N VAL A 163 -12.90 -7.86 11.45
CA VAL A 163 -12.22 -9.00 10.83
C VAL A 163 -12.65 -10.36 11.44
N GLY A 164 -13.65 -10.38 12.33
CA GLY A 164 -14.22 -11.58 12.92
C GLY A 164 -13.34 -12.24 13.97
N LEU A 165 -12.57 -11.44 14.71
CA LEU A 165 -11.84 -11.85 15.90
C LEU A 165 -12.46 -11.19 17.15
N LEU A 166 -12.06 -11.63 18.35
CA LEU A 166 -12.60 -11.13 19.60
C LEU A 166 -11.66 -10.11 20.26
N PRO A 167 -12.17 -9.12 21.00
CA PRO A 167 -11.34 -8.15 21.73
C PRO A 167 -10.34 -8.79 22.71
N GLU A 168 -10.72 -9.93 23.34
CA GLU A 168 -9.84 -10.69 24.22
C GLU A 168 -8.60 -11.27 23.51
N HIS A 169 -8.61 -11.33 22.19
CA HIS A 169 -7.46 -11.74 21.38
C HIS A 169 -6.36 -10.68 21.34
N LEU A 170 -6.64 -9.44 21.67
CA LEU A 170 -5.70 -8.31 21.58
C LEU A 170 -4.48 -8.48 22.50
N THR A 171 -4.64 -9.18 23.62
CA THR A 171 -3.56 -9.43 24.60
C THR A 171 -2.67 -10.61 24.22
N ARG A 172 -3.03 -11.41 23.23
CA ARG A 172 -2.31 -12.61 22.80
C ARG A 172 -1.23 -12.29 21.78
N TYR A 173 -0.36 -13.28 21.53
CA TYR A 173 0.73 -13.21 20.57
C TYR A 173 0.38 -13.96 19.26
N PRO A 174 0.97 -13.59 18.10
CA PRO A 174 0.67 -14.23 16.82
C PRO A 174 0.81 -15.75 16.79
N HIS A 175 1.77 -16.31 17.51
CA HIS A 175 2.00 -17.77 17.55
C HIS A 175 0.86 -18.55 18.22
N GLU A 176 -0.04 -17.89 18.94
CA GLU A 176 -1.23 -18.52 19.57
C GLU A 176 -2.41 -18.65 18.61
N PHE A 177 -2.27 -18.18 17.34
CA PHE A 177 -3.35 -18.14 16.37
C PHE A 177 -3.10 -19.08 15.19
N SER A 178 -4.20 -19.58 14.61
CA SER A 178 -4.16 -20.29 13.33
C SER A 178 -3.70 -19.39 12.18
N GLY A 179 -3.25 -19.98 11.07
CA GLY A 179 -2.82 -19.22 9.89
C GLY A 179 -3.91 -18.26 9.36
N GLY A 180 -5.16 -18.70 9.34
CA GLY A 180 -6.30 -17.87 8.92
C GLY A 180 -6.58 -16.72 9.90
N GLN A 181 -6.43 -16.93 11.20
CA GLN A 181 -6.57 -15.87 12.20
C GLN A 181 -5.43 -14.86 12.09
N ARG A 182 -4.19 -15.30 11.89
CA ARG A 182 -3.04 -14.40 11.63
C ARG A 182 -3.27 -13.55 10.39
N GLN A 183 -3.88 -14.11 9.35
CA GLN A 183 -4.21 -13.36 8.15
C GLN A 183 -5.23 -12.25 8.43
N ARG A 184 -6.23 -12.51 9.29
CA ARG A 184 -7.19 -11.51 9.75
C ARG A 184 -6.52 -10.41 10.60
N ILE A 185 -5.54 -10.74 11.44
CA ILE A 185 -4.73 -9.77 12.17
C ILE A 185 -3.97 -8.86 11.19
N GLY A 186 -3.38 -9.42 10.13
CA GLY A 186 -2.74 -8.65 9.07
C GLY A 186 -3.71 -7.73 8.32
N LEU A 187 -4.94 -8.18 8.11
CA LEU A 187 -6.01 -7.37 7.52
C LEU A 187 -6.40 -6.22 8.47
N ALA A 188 -6.63 -6.51 9.76
CA ALA A 188 -6.94 -5.48 10.75
C ALA A 188 -5.86 -4.40 10.84
N ARG A 189 -4.57 -4.79 10.81
CA ARG A 189 -3.43 -3.85 10.77
C ARG A 189 -3.47 -2.91 9.57
N ALA A 190 -3.90 -3.41 8.41
CA ALA A 190 -4.02 -2.58 7.21
C ALA A 190 -5.24 -1.65 7.28
N MET A 191 -6.39 -2.15 7.75
CA MET A 191 -7.66 -1.43 7.77
C MET A 191 -7.74 -0.35 8.86
N VAL A 192 -7.06 -0.51 10.00
CA VAL A 192 -7.09 0.47 11.10
C VAL A 192 -6.54 1.84 10.72
N MET A 193 -5.83 1.91 9.60
CA MET A 193 -5.23 3.13 9.05
C MET A 193 -6.21 4.04 8.30
N ASP A 194 -7.41 3.55 8.01
CA ASP A 194 -8.45 4.25 7.22
C ASP A 194 -9.27 5.27 8.04
#